data_9033f2a5acac1a073238bbebc7607cae
#
_entry.id   9033f2a5acac1a073238bbebc7607cae
#
_cell.length_a   1.000
_cell.length_b   1.000
_cell.length_c   1.000
_cell.angle_alpha   90.00
_cell.angle_beta   90.00
_cell.angle_gamma   90.00
#
_symmetry.space_group_name_H-M   'P 1'
#
loop_
_entity.id
_entity.type
_entity.pdbx_description
1 polymer ?
#
loop_
_entity_poly.entity_id
_entity_poly.type
_entity_poly.pdbx_seq_one_letter_code
_entity_poly.pdbx_strand_id
1 'polypeptide(L)'
;MSRQLPEKPNLVYLKKQAKELLRSMQQGKLADAQLALARDYGFASWAKLKTHVEALGLSPAEALTAAVRDSDAARVRRVLREHPELRAHIDDPLPCCGFGQQALFAAVQRSDRATIDVLLAAGADIRKRTEWWAGGFGVLDDCDPSMVEFLIERGAVMDAHAAARLGRMDELRTLVAAHENAVHARGGDGQTPLHFASTVEAAAFLLAKGAEIDARDVDHESTPAQYMLRVDQRRHYPQDRQEVARYLISRGCETDILMAAALGDTELVRRHLDRDPNCIRMSVSQEWFPKRDPRAGGSIYIWTLGANRTAHMVARDFGHEDVFQLLMDRTPDDLKLALACELGDEDTFHAFLAKNPDTVKRLSEAALRKLPNAAQSNNASAVRLMLEAGWPVDTPGEAGATALHWAGFNGNADMARTILRFHPALEQKSREHEGTALGWALFGSGNGWHRDTGNYVETVRALLEAGATLPPHAADLDPSDAVLEMLP
;
A
#
# COMPACT_ATOMS: atom_id res chain seq x y z
N MET A 1 22.60 16.27 40.16
CA MET A 1 23.27 15.15 39.46
C MET A 1 22.22 14.46 38.66
N SER A 2 22.44 14.28 37.37
CA SER A 2 21.48 13.50 36.52
C SER A 2 21.51 12.02 36.95
N ARG A 3 20.33 11.42 37.03
CA ARG A 3 20.18 10.02 37.33
C ARG A 3 20.75 9.20 36.15
N GLN A 4 21.44 8.10 36.41
CA GLN A 4 21.93 7.22 35.34
C GLN A 4 20.81 6.24 34.89
N LEU A 5 20.71 6.01 33.60
CA LEU A 5 19.84 4.98 33.05
C LEU A 5 20.32 3.59 33.54
N PRO A 6 19.41 2.64 33.77
CA PRO A 6 19.78 1.24 34.04
C PRO A 6 20.65 0.69 32.89
N GLU A 7 21.43 -0.34 33.17
CA GLU A 7 22.29 -1.02 32.21
C GLU A 7 21.50 -1.58 30.99
N LYS A 8 20.24 -1.96 31.20
CA LYS A 8 19.26 -2.33 30.17
C LYS A 8 18.00 -1.51 30.35
N PRO A 9 17.97 -0.27 29.87
CA PRO A 9 16.80 0.57 30.03
C PRO A 9 15.64 0.04 29.19
N ASN A 10 14.45 0.04 29.79
CA ASN A 10 13.22 -0.44 29.14
C ASN A 10 12.20 0.69 29.11
N LEU A 11 11.67 0.99 27.92
CA LEU A 11 10.70 2.08 27.73
C LEU A 11 9.41 1.86 28.53
N VAL A 12 8.94 0.60 28.64
CA VAL A 12 7.76 0.26 29.45
C VAL A 12 7.98 0.63 30.91
N TYR A 13 9.17 0.34 31.45
CA TYR A 13 9.54 0.71 32.81
C TYR A 13 9.60 2.24 32.98
N LEU A 14 10.17 2.97 32.03
CA LEU A 14 10.23 4.43 32.06
C LEU A 14 8.82 5.05 31.96
N LYS A 15 7.94 4.51 31.12
CA LYS A 15 6.53 4.92 31.06
C LYS A 15 5.83 4.70 32.41
N LYS A 16 6.09 3.57 33.09
CA LYS A 16 5.57 3.31 34.43
C LYS A 16 6.08 4.30 35.46
N GLN A 17 7.37 4.60 35.44
CA GLN A 17 7.95 5.62 36.31
C GLN A 17 7.34 7.02 36.06
N ALA A 18 7.10 7.41 34.79
CA ALA A 18 6.43 8.66 34.49
C ALA A 18 5.00 8.71 35.04
N LYS A 19 4.24 7.59 34.98
CA LYS A 19 2.91 7.49 35.59
C LYS A 19 2.95 7.54 37.13
N GLU A 20 3.96 6.94 37.76
CA GLU A 20 4.17 7.03 39.21
C GLU A 20 4.55 8.44 39.64
N LEU A 21 5.41 9.12 38.87
CA LEU A 21 5.77 10.51 39.10
C LEU A 21 4.54 11.43 38.97
N LEU A 22 3.69 11.21 37.97
CA LEU A 22 2.43 11.94 37.81
C LEU A 22 1.53 11.82 39.04
N ARG A 23 1.42 10.62 39.61
CA ARG A 23 0.61 10.40 40.83
C ARG A 23 1.15 11.16 42.05
N SER A 24 2.46 11.46 42.10
CA SER A 24 3.07 12.25 43.15
C SER A 24 3.00 13.75 42.93
N MET A 25 2.66 14.19 41.69
CA MET A 25 2.47 15.60 41.35
C MET A 25 1.09 16.08 41.80
N GLN A 26 1.03 17.17 42.56
CA GLN A 26 -0.26 17.73 43.03
C GLN A 26 -1.15 18.25 41.88
N GLN A 27 -0.52 18.72 40.82
CA GLN A 27 -1.18 19.13 39.55
C GLN A 27 -0.20 18.87 38.38
N GLY A 28 -0.64 18.32 37.29
CA GLY A 28 0.18 18.09 36.07
C GLY A 28 -0.47 17.13 35.09
N LYS A 29 0.00 17.15 33.85
CA LYS A 29 -0.36 16.19 32.80
C LYS A 29 0.75 15.16 32.69
N LEU A 30 0.45 14.01 32.06
CA LEU A 30 1.45 12.98 31.83
C LEU A 30 2.70 13.52 31.08
N ALA A 31 2.49 14.46 30.15
CA ALA A 31 3.59 15.13 29.44
C ALA A 31 4.56 15.89 30.38
N ASP A 32 4.04 16.47 31.45
CA ASP A 32 4.86 17.19 32.45
C ASP A 32 5.71 16.20 33.25
N ALA A 33 5.14 15.08 33.67
CA ALA A 33 5.84 13.99 34.35
C ALA A 33 6.89 13.32 33.44
N GLN A 34 6.57 13.10 32.18
CA GLN A 34 7.50 12.58 31.18
C GLN A 34 8.68 13.53 30.95
N LEU A 35 8.41 14.83 30.83
CA LEU A 35 9.46 15.85 30.69
C LEU A 35 10.36 15.93 31.96
N ALA A 36 9.76 15.89 33.15
CA ALA A 36 10.50 15.87 34.39
C ALA A 36 11.41 14.64 34.50
N LEU A 37 10.87 13.46 34.18
CA LEU A 37 11.64 12.21 34.19
C LEU A 37 12.78 12.24 33.12
N ALA A 38 12.52 12.79 31.93
CA ALA A 38 13.55 12.92 30.91
C ALA A 38 14.70 13.81 31.36
N ARG A 39 14.39 14.94 32.03
CA ARG A 39 15.37 15.86 32.58
C ARG A 39 16.18 15.24 33.73
N ASP A 40 15.53 14.39 34.53
CA ASP A 40 16.19 13.64 35.61
C ASP A 40 17.28 12.71 35.04
N TYR A 41 17.05 12.10 33.89
CA TYR A 41 18.01 11.28 33.14
C TYR A 41 18.95 12.11 32.24
N GLY A 42 18.90 13.45 32.28
CA GLY A 42 19.78 14.33 31.52
C GLY A 42 19.35 14.61 30.08
N PHE A 43 18.11 14.28 29.71
CA PHE A 43 17.60 14.54 28.38
C PHE A 43 16.72 15.79 28.32
N ALA A 44 16.83 16.55 27.23
CA ALA A 44 16.09 17.80 27.05
C ALA A 44 14.57 17.59 26.88
N SER A 45 14.12 16.38 26.47
CA SER A 45 12.71 16.05 26.28
C SER A 45 12.48 14.54 26.41
N TRP A 46 11.21 14.14 26.67
CA TRP A 46 10.78 12.76 26.67
C TRP A 46 11.06 12.08 25.32
N ALA A 47 10.81 12.75 24.19
CA ALA A 47 11.10 12.22 22.87
C ALA A 47 12.58 11.84 22.70
N LYS A 48 13.51 12.69 23.18
CA LYS A 48 14.94 12.40 23.14
C LYS A 48 15.33 11.23 24.04
N LEU A 49 14.74 11.12 25.24
CA LEU A 49 14.95 9.97 26.12
C LEU A 49 14.41 8.69 25.49
N LYS A 50 13.18 8.72 24.93
CA LYS A 50 12.55 7.61 24.25
C LYS A 50 13.44 7.11 23.10
N THR A 51 13.80 7.98 22.17
CA THR A 51 14.68 7.65 21.03
C THR A 51 16.02 7.05 21.49
N HIS A 52 16.60 7.57 22.56
CA HIS A 52 17.86 7.05 23.09
C HIS A 52 17.70 5.62 23.64
N VAL A 53 16.65 5.37 24.41
CA VAL A 53 16.37 4.05 25.00
C VAL A 53 16.00 3.03 23.93
N GLU A 54 15.19 3.41 22.96
CA GLU A 54 14.87 2.57 21.79
C GLU A 54 16.14 2.23 21.01
N ALA A 55 17.03 3.19 20.81
CA ALA A 55 18.30 2.97 20.11
C ALA A 55 19.25 2.01 20.85
N LEU A 56 19.22 1.98 22.19
CA LEU A 56 20.02 1.05 23.01
C LEU A 56 19.52 -0.40 22.94
N GLY A 57 18.23 -0.60 22.59
CA GLY A 57 17.62 -1.91 22.42
C GLY A 57 17.76 -2.52 21.03
N LEU A 58 18.20 -1.71 20.04
CA LEU A 58 18.33 -2.16 18.67
C LEU A 58 19.57 -3.06 18.47
N SER A 59 19.41 -4.12 17.73
CA SER A 59 20.56 -4.85 17.15
C SER A 59 21.35 -3.92 16.20
N PRO A 60 22.62 -4.23 15.91
CA PRO A 60 23.41 -3.44 14.96
C PRO A 60 22.74 -3.25 13.60
N ALA A 61 22.08 -4.30 13.08
CA ALA A 61 21.35 -4.24 11.81
C ALA A 61 20.11 -3.34 11.88
N GLU A 62 19.34 -3.37 12.98
CA GLU A 62 18.20 -2.46 13.19
C GLU A 62 18.66 -1.02 13.38
N ALA A 63 19.79 -0.79 14.04
CA ALA A 63 20.37 0.53 14.18
C ALA A 63 20.81 1.13 12.83
N LEU A 64 21.38 0.29 11.94
CA LEU A 64 21.69 0.65 10.55
C LEU A 64 20.41 0.96 9.78
N THR A 65 19.40 0.09 9.87
CA THR A 65 18.10 0.28 9.22
C THR A 65 17.47 1.63 9.62
N ALA A 66 17.44 1.93 10.91
CA ALA A 66 16.92 3.20 11.42
C ALA A 66 17.70 4.41 10.87
N ALA A 67 19.03 4.33 10.85
CA ALA A 67 19.88 5.41 10.34
C ALA A 67 19.68 5.67 8.84
N VAL A 68 19.54 4.61 8.03
CA VAL A 68 19.23 4.70 6.59
C VAL A 68 17.83 5.27 6.36
N ARG A 69 16.84 4.81 7.13
CA ARG A 69 15.46 5.32 7.05
C ARG A 69 15.38 6.81 7.38
N ASP A 70 16.15 7.26 8.36
CA ASP A 70 16.18 8.64 8.81
C ASP A 70 17.05 9.55 7.89
N SER A 71 17.67 8.98 6.83
CA SER A 71 18.61 9.66 5.93
C SER A 71 19.75 10.34 6.67
N ASP A 72 20.24 9.73 7.76
CA ASP A 72 21.30 10.26 8.60
C ASP A 72 22.65 9.58 8.29
N ALA A 73 23.33 10.07 7.26
CA ALA A 73 24.63 9.56 6.82
C ALA A 73 25.71 9.59 7.95
N ALA A 74 25.64 10.55 8.88
CA ALA A 74 26.56 10.63 10.00
C ALA A 74 26.31 9.48 10.99
N ARG A 75 25.04 9.16 11.25
CA ARG A 75 24.63 8.02 12.08
C ARG A 75 24.98 6.70 11.40
N VAL A 76 24.75 6.54 10.08
CA VAL A 76 25.18 5.37 9.31
C VAL A 76 26.69 5.14 9.48
N ARG A 77 27.51 6.19 9.26
CA ARG A 77 28.96 6.13 9.43
C ARG A 77 29.39 5.72 10.85
N ARG A 78 28.67 6.23 11.86
CA ARG A 78 28.92 5.90 13.26
C ARG A 78 28.60 4.44 13.55
N VAL A 79 27.41 3.95 13.15
CA VAL A 79 27.01 2.54 13.33
C VAL A 79 28.00 1.59 12.68
N LEU A 80 28.42 1.83 11.43
CA LEU A 80 29.39 1.02 10.71
C LEU A 80 30.81 1.06 11.31
N ARG A 81 31.14 2.10 12.06
CA ARG A 81 32.41 2.21 12.81
C ARG A 81 32.34 1.46 14.14
N GLU A 82 31.21 1.56 14.85
CA GLU A 82 30.98 0.92 16.14
C GLU A 82 30.72 -0.59 15.98
N HIS A 83 30.21 -1.01 14.82
CA HIS A 83 29.87 -2.37 14.45
C HIS A 83 30.53 -2.77 13.12
N PRO A 84 31.85 -2.97 13.09
CA PRO A 84 32.61 -3.26 11.87
C PRO A 84 32.21 -4.60 11.21
N GLU A 85 31.63 -5.55 11.96
CA GLU A 85 31.08 -6.81 11.48
C GLU A 85 29.97 -6.61 10.43
N LEU A 86 29.21 -5.51 10.50
CA LEU A 86 28.16 -5.20 9.52
C LEU A 86 28.69 -5.02 8.10
N ARG A 87 29.99 -4.72 7.94
CA ARG A 87 30.59 -4.57 6.60
C ARG A 87 30.61 -5.88 5.82
N ALA A 88 30.75 -7.00 6.50
CA ALA A 88 30.67 -8.31 5.87
C ALA A 88 29.22 -8.67 5.45
N HIS A 89 28.24 -7.98 6.00
CA HIS A 89 26.80 -8.16 5.79
C HIS A 89 26.14 -6.93 5.21
N ILE A 90 26.91 -6.02 4.58
CA ILE A 90 26.40 -4.71 4.12
C ILE A 90 25.36 -4.84 3.00
N ASP A 91 25.43 -5.93 2.25
CA ASP A 91 24.54 -6.27 1.16
C ASP A 91 23.44 -7.27 1.56
N ASP A 92 23.33 -7.61 2.85
CA ASP A 92 22.23 -8.43 3.35
C ASP A 92 20.93 -7.58 3.43
N PRO A 93 19.75 -8.22 3.29
CA PRO A 93 18.47 -7.53 3.46
C PRO A 93 18.35 -6.87 4.84
N LEU A 94 17.89 -5.63 4.84
CA LEU A 94 17.66 -4.90 6.10
C LEU A 94 16.47 -5.48 6.88
N PRO A 95 16.56 -5.60 8.21
CA PRO A 95 15.44 -5.97 9.05
C PRO A 95 14.25 -5.01 8.85
N CYS A 96 13.03 -5.55 8.87
CA CYS A 96 11.78 -4.78 8.73
C CYS A 96 11.64 -3.95 7.44
N CYS A 97 12.47 -4.22 6.43
CA CYS A 97 12.34 -3.66 5.09
C CYS A 97 11.70 -4.69 4.17
N GLY A 98 10.66 -4.28 3.42
CA GLY A 98 10.02 -5.13 2.41
C GLY A 98 10.94 -5.42 1.22
N PHE A 99 10.56 -6.37 0.38
CA PHE A 99 11.21 -6.70 -0.90
C PHE A 99 12.68 -7.17 -0.78
N GLY A 100 13.14 -7.59 0.41
CA GLY A 100 14.54 -7.97 0.62
C GLY A 100 15.53 -6.85 0.31
N GLN A 101 15.18 -5.61 0.67
CA GLN A 101 15.97 -4.41 0.38
C GLN A 101 17.24 -4.35 1.22
N GLN A 102 18.37 -4.07 0.57
CA GLN A 102 19.63 -3.76 1.21
C GLN A 102 19.70 -2.27 1.60
N ALA A 103 20.64 -1.91 2.46
CA ALA A 103 20.87 -0.54 2.91
C ALA A 103 21.08 0.44 1.75
N LEU A 104 21.89 0.05 0.75
CA LEU A 104 22.18 0.86 -0.43
C LEU A 104 20.92 1.13 -1.26
N PHE A 105 20.13 0.10 -1.54
CA PHE A 105 18.89 0.24 -2.29
C PHE A 105 17.90 1.17 -1.55
N ALA A 106 17.74 1.01 -0.24
CA ALA A 106 16.88 1.87 0.57
C ALA A 106 17.35 3.34 0.59
N ALA A 107 18.66 3.61 0.56
CA ALA A 107 19.21 4.96 0.44
C ALA A 107 18.97 5.57 -0.95
N VAL A 108 19.05 4.76 -2.01
CA VAL A 108 18.74 5.17 -3.39
C VAL A 108 17.28 5.60 -3.54
N GLN A 109 16.35 4.83 -3.01
CA GLN A 109 14.91 5.20 -3.03
C GLN A 109 14.61 6.52 -2.31
N ARG A 110 15.48 6.95 -1.40
CA ARG A 110 15.40 8.26 -0.70
C ARG A 110 16.19 9.36 -1.36
N SER A 111 16.87 9.07 -2.46
CA SER A 111 17.78 9.99 -3.14
C SER A 111 18.87 10.55 -2.21
N ASP A 112 19.25 9.78 -1.18
CA ASP A 112 20.21 10.21 -0.15
C ASP A 112 21.65 9.92 -0.59
N ARG A 113 22.20 10.85 -1.39
CA ARG A 113 23.56 10.77 -1.94
C ARG A 113 24.62 10.58 -0.85
N ALA A 114 24.46 11.24 0.31
CA ALA A 114 25.44 11.18 1.39
C ALA A 114 25.49 9.79 2.03
N THR A 115 24.32 9.16 2.25
CA THR A 115 24.24 7.80 2.77
C THR A 115 24.73 6.78 1.74
N ILE A 116 24.40 6.96 0.44
CA ILE A 116 24.90 6.11 -0.65
C ILE A 116 26.44 6.09 -0.65
N ASP A 117 27.09 7.26 -0.60
CA ASP A 117 28.56 7.34 -0.58
C ASP A 117 29.18 6.66 0.66
N VAL A 118 28.54 6.77 1.82
CA VAL A 118 28.99 6.09 3.05
C VAL A 118 28.90 4.58 2.92
N LEU A 119 27.80 4.05 2.34
CA LEU A 119 27.58 2.62 2.17
C LEU A 119 28.53 2.02 1.13
N LEU A 120 28.76 2.71 0.01
CA LEU A 120 29.74 2.30 -1.00
C LEU A 120 31.16 2.28 -0.44
N ALA A 121 31.55 3.29 0.35
CA ALA A 121 32.82 3.31 1.05
C ALA A 121 32.95 2.19 2.11
N ALA A 122 31.84 1.65 2.61
CA ALA A 122 31.81 0.51 3.51
C ALA A 122 31.87 -0.85 2.79
N GLY A 123 31.80 -0.88 1.45
CA GLY A 123 31.91 -2.07 0.60
C GLY A 123 30.61 -2.59 0.01
N ALA A 124 29.50 -1.81 0.08
CA ALA A 124 28.24 -2.20 -0.55
C ALA A 124 28.38 -2.32 -2.08
N ASP A 125 27.81 -3.36 -2.66
CA ASP A 125 27.83 -3.59 -4.13
C ASP A 125 26.61 -2.90 -4.76
N ILE A 126 26.85 -1.82 -5.52
CA ILE A 126 25.81 -1.07 -6.24
C ILE A 126 25.09 -1.90 -7.31
N ARG A 127 25.65 -3.04 -7.73
CA ARG A 127 25.04 -3.94 -8.72
C ARG A 127 24.16 -5.01 -8.07
N LYS A 128 24.18 -5.13 -6.73
CA LYS A 128 23.35 -6.09 -6.00
C LYS A 128 21.87 -5.73 -6.23
N ARG A 129 21.06 -6.72 -6.57
CA ARG A 129 19.60 -6.59 -6.66
C ARG A 129 18.94 -6.97 -5.34
N THR A 130 17.75 -6.47 -5.08
CA THR A 130 16.97 -6.83 -3.88
C THR A 130 16.64 -8.33 -3.89
N GLU A 131 16.46 -8.93 -2.71
CA GLU A 131 16.14 -10.35 -2.57
C GLU A 131 14.62 -10.56 -2.50
N TRP A 132 13.92 -10.20 -3.59
CA TRP A 132 12.48 -10.38 -3.69
C TRP A 132 12.15 -11.72 -4.36
N TRP A 133 11.16 -12.45 -3.82
CA TRP A 133 10.77 -13.77 -4.28
C TRP A 133 10.37 -13.84 -5.76
N ALA A 134 9.74 -12.77 -6.25
CA ALA A 134 9.25 -12.69 -7.63
C ALA A 134 10.30 -12.17 -8.63
N GLY A 135 11.42 -11.64 -8.13
CA GLY A 135 12.49 -11.03 -8.92
C GLY A 135 12.98 -9.74 -8.26
N GLY A 136 14.29 -9.63 -8.08
CA GLY A 136 14.90 -8.50 -7.40
C GLY A 136 14.98 -7.23 -8.26
N PHE A 137 14.92 -6.06 -7.61
CA PHE A 137 15.09 -4.75 -8.21
C PHE A 137 16.54 -4.30 -8.17
N GLY A 138 17.04 -3.74 -9.25
CA GLY A 138 18.31 -3.02 -9.32
C GLY A 138 18.14 -1.55 -8.92
N VAL A 139 19.23 -0.89 -8.54
CA VAL A 139 19.21 0.51 -8.11
C VAL A 139 18.68 1.49 -9.19
N LEU A 140 18.76 1.13 -10.47
CA LEU A 140 18.25 1.93 -11.59
C LEU A 140 16.80 1.60 -11.97
N ASP A 141 16.20 0.54 -11.40
CA ASP A 141 14.84 0.13 -11.75
C ASP A 141 13.77 1.06 -11.15
N ASP A 142 14.08 1.76 -10.05
CA ASP A 142 13.13 2.60 -9.31
C ASP A 142 13.75 3.85 -8.68
N CYS A 143 14.93 4.30 -9.12
CA CYS A 143 15.53 5.54 -8.63
C CYS A 143 14.86 6.77 -9.23
N ASP A 144 14.96 7.91 -8.54
CA ASP A 144 14.65 9.22 -9.13
C ASP A 144 15.52 9.43 -10.38
N PRO A 145 14.97 9.86 -11.52
CA PRO A 145 15.73 10.10 -12.76
C PRO A 145 16.95 11.02 -12.58
N SER A 146 16.90 11.98 -11.65
CA SER A 146 18.02 12.87 -11.31
C SER A 146 19.20 12.17 -10.63
N MET A 147 18.98 10.94 -10.16
CA MET A 147 20.02 10.12 -9.52
C MET A 147 20.79 9.24 -10.49
N VAL A 148 20.30 9.05 -11.70
CA VAL A 148 20.83 8.05 -12.64
C VAL A 148 22.31 8.26 -12.91
N GLU A 149 22.74 9.45 -13.31
CA GLU A 149 24.16 9.73 -13.61
C GLU A 149 25.04 9.58 -12.37
N PHE A 150 24.53 10.06 -11.21
CA PHE A 150 25.23 9.90 -9.94
C PHE A 150 25.48 8.43 -9.58
N LEU A 151 24.51 7.55 -9.87
CA LEU A 151 24.62 6.10 -9.62
C LEU A 151 25.54 5.41 -10.65
N ILE A 152 25.44 5.79 -11.94
CA ILE A 152 26.31 5.27 -13.00
C ILE A 152 27.79 5.61 -12.74
N GLU A 153 28.09 6.85 -12.35
CA GLU A 153 29.45 7.28 -11.96
C GLU A 153 30.04 6.43 -10.81
N ARG A 154 29.15 5.83 -10.00
CA ARG A 154 29.53 4.93 -8.89
C ARG A 154 29.51 3.44 -9.22
N GLY A 155 29.31 3.10 -10.50
CA GLY A 155 29.38 1.75 -11.00
C GLY A 155 28.06 1.01 -11.14
N ALA A 156 26.92 1.70 -11.02
CA ALA A 156 25.63 1.11 -11.39
C ALA A 156 25.62 0.77 -12.88
N VAL A 157 25.06 -0.39 -13.22
CA VAL A 157 25.04 -0.90 -14.60
C VAL A 157 23.62 -0.75 -15.14
N MET A 158 23.54 -0.07 -16.31
CA MET A 158 22.30 0.04 -17.05
C MET A 158 21.94 -1.33 -17.64
N ASP A 159 20.73 -1.82 -17.37
CA ASP A 159 20.16 -2.99 -18.03
C ASP A 159 18.97 -2.59 -18.93
N ALA A 160 18.36 -3.57 -19.62
CA ALA A 160 17.27 -3.31 -20.55
C ALA A 160 16.01 -2.75 -19.86
N HIS A 161 15.77 -3.10 -18.58
CA HIS A 161 14.65 -2.61 -17.79
C HIS A 161 14.84 -1.12 -17.49
N ALA A 162 16.00 -0.76 -16.93
CA ALA A 162 16.33 0.62 -16.61
C ALA A 162 16.40 1.48 -17.87
N ALA A 163 17.00 0.99 -18.97
CA ALA A 163 17.07 1.71 -20.25
C ALA A 163 15.66 1.98 -20.83
N ALA A 164 14.76 0.98 -20.80
CA ALA A 164 13.38 1.13 -21.24
C ALA A 164 12.59 2.11 -20.37
N ARG A 165 12.77 2.06 -19.02
CA ARG A 165 12.15 2.98 -18.05
C ARG A 165 12.57 4.42 -18.27
N LEU A 166 13.85 4.63 -18.52
CA LEU A 166 14.44 5.96 -18.64
C LEU A 166 14.37 6.53 -20.07
N GLY A 167 13.83 5.76 -21.03
CA GLY A 167 13.78 6.16 -22.44
C GLY A 167 15.17 6.28 -23.09
N ARG A 168 16.18 5.58 -22.54
CA ARG A 168 17.57 5.58 -23.03
C ARG A 168 17.71 4.67 -24.24
N MET A 169 17.27 5.16 -25.40
CA MET A 169 17.13 4.33 -26.60
C MET A 169 18.46 3.80 -27.16
N ASP A 170 19.55 4.56 -27.06
CA ASP A 170 20.84 4.13 -27.58
C ASP A 170 21.43 2.99 -26.72
N GLU A 171 21.30 3.11 -25.40
CA GLU A 171 21.67 2.06 -24.45
C GLU A 171 20.78 0.83 -24.64
N LEU A 172 19.46 1.01 -24.78
CA LEU A 172 18.52 -0.10 -25.00
C LEU A 172 18.85 -0.87 -26.28
N ARG A 173 19.13 -0.16 -27.39
CA ARG A 173 19.55 -0.78 -28.66
C ARG A 173 20.85 -1.55 -28.52
N THR A 174 21.82 -0.97 -27.83
CA THR A 174 23.12 -1.60 -27.58
C THR A 174 23.00 -2.87 -26.75
N LEU A 175 22.22 -2.82 -25.67
CA LEU A 175 22.00 -3.96 -24.77
C LEU A 175 21.29 -5.12 -25.47
N VAL A 176 20.25 -4.83 -26.26
CA VAL A 176 19.50 -5.85 -27.00
C VAL A 176 20.35 -6.40 -28.17
N ALA A 177 21.18 -5.58 -28.81
CA ALA A 177 22.10 -6.07 -29.85
C ALA A 177 23.19 -7.01 -29.28
N ALA A 178 23.65 -6.74 -28.06
CA ALA A 178 24.64 -7.58 -27.39
C ALA A 178 24.02 -8.91 -26.88
N HIS A 179 22.76 -8.89 -26.49
CA HIS A 179 22.03 -10.02 -25.90
C HIS A 179 20.57 -10.03 -26.38
N GLU A 180 20.27 -10.75 -27.46
CA GLU A 180 18.93 -10.80 -28.06
C GLU A 180 17.83 -11.20 -27.06
N ASN A 181 18.14 -12.09 -26.12
CA ASN A 181 17.23 -12.49 -25.04
C ASN A 181 16.97 -11.40 -23.99
N ALA A 182 17.66 -10.25 -24.04
CA ALA A 182 17.44 -9.15 -23.09
C ALA A 182 15.98 -8.64 -23.10
N VAL A 183 15.27 -8.74 -24.23
CA VAL A 183 13.86 -8.35 -24.35
C VAL A 183 12.91 -9.22 -23.51
N HIS A 184 13.32 -10.44 -23.15
CA HIS A 184 12.57 -11.39 -22.32
C HIS A 184 13.11 -11.48 -20.89
N ALA A 185 14.17 -10.73 -20.56
CA ALA A 185 14.76 -10.77 -19.24
C ALA A 185 13.74 -10.42 -18.15
N ARG A 186 13.80 -11.15 -17.02
CA ARG A 186 12.93 -10.89 -15.87
C ARG A 186 13.68 -10.07 -14.83
N GLY A 187 13.13 -8.92 -14.47
CA GLY A 187 13.63 -8.00 -13.46
C GLY A 187 12.83 -8.01 -12.17
N GLY A 188 12.70 -6.86 -11.52
CA GLY A 188 11.88 -6.71 -10.33
C GLY A 188 10.43 -7.13 -10.57
N ASP A 189 9.81 -7.79 -9.58
CA ASP A 189 8.48 -8.43 -9.67
C ASP A 189 8.37 -9.48 -10.82
N GLY A 190 9.48 -9.87 -11.43
CA GLY A 190 9.47 -10.72 -12.62
C GLY A 190 9.00 -10.02 -13.90
N GLN A 191 9.02 -8.71 -13.93
CA GLN A 191 8.64 -7.88 -15.07
C GLN A 191 9.66 -8.00 -16.20
N THR A 192 9.18 -7.86 -17.47
CA THR A 192 10.05 -7.76 -18.65
C THR A 192 10.38 -6.29 -18.94
N PRO A 193 11.37 -5.97 -19.79
CA PRO A 193 11.66 -4.60 -20.19
C PRO A 193 10.44 -3.85 -20.76
N LEU A 194 9.49 -4.57 -21.40
CA LEU A 194 8.27 -3.96 -21.92
C LEU A 194 7.36 -3.40 -20.80
N HIS A 195 7.33 -4.02 -19.62
CA HIS A 195 6.61 -3.47 -18.46
C HIS A 195 7.19 -2.13 -18.00
N PHE A 196 8.47 -1.92 -18.21
CA PHE A 196 9.20 -0.70 -17.85
C PHE A 196 9.15 0.38 -18.94
N ALA A 197 8.75 0.06 -20.16
CA ALA A 197 8.78 1.02 -21.27
C ALA A 197 8.02 2.32 -20.90
N SER A 198 8.73 3.45 -20.96
CA SER A 198 8.19 4.79 -20.65
C SER A 198 7.81 5.56 -21.90
N THR A 199 8.22 5.09 -23.09
CA THR A 199 7.96 5.76 -24.37
C THR A 199 7.41 4.78 -25.40
N VAL A 200 6.63 5.30 -26.36
CA VAL A 200 6.14 4.50 -27.49
C VAL A 200 7.32 3.97 -28.32
N GLU A 201 8.41 4.73 -28.45
CA GLU A 201 9.61 4.30 -29.18
C GLU A 201 10.24 3.06 -28.53
N ALA A 202 10.39 3.07 -27.20
CA ALA A 202 10.92 1.93 -26.46
C ALA A 202 10.03 0.68 -26.60
N ALA A 203 8.72 0.85 -26.44
CA ALA A 203 7.76 -0.24 -26.61
C ALA A 203 7.78 -0.80 -28.05
N ALA A 204 7.78 0.07 -29.07
CA ALA A 204 7.86 -0.32 -30.47
C ALA A 204 9.14 -1.09 -30.79
N PHE A 205 10.27 -0.62 -30.27
CA PHE A 205 11.56 -1.29 -30.46
C PHE A 205 11.56 -2.68 -29.80
N LEU A 206 11.10 -2.79 -28.55
CA LEU A 206 11.05 -4.07 -27.84
C LEU A 206 10.14 -5.07 -28.54
N LEU A 207 8.95 -4.66 -29.00
CA LEU A 207 8.06 -5.52 -29.78
C LEU A 207 8.67 -5.94 -31.12
N ALA A 208 9.35 -5.04 -31.82
CA ALA A 208 10.04 -5.37 -33.08
C ALA A 208 11.20 -6.37 -32.86
N LYS A 209 11.72 -6.44 -31.63
CA LYS A 209 12.76 -7.41 -31.22
C LYS A 209 12.17 -8.69 -30.61
N GLY A 210 10.85 -8.88 -30.66
CA GLY A 210 10.18 -10.10 -30.23
C GLY A 210 9.73 -10.11 -28.77
N ALA A 211 9.68 -8.96 -28.07
CA ALA A 211 9.09 -8.91 -26.75
C ALA A 211 7.63 -9.39 -26.80
N GLU A 212 7.25 -10.24 -25.86
CA GLU A 212 5.87 -10.73 -25.72
C GLU A 212 4.98 -9.60 -25.20
N ILE A 213 3.97 -9.20 -25.99
CA ILE A 213 3.13 -8.02 -25.72
C ILE A 213 2.31 -8.16 -24.44
N ASP A 214 1.85 -9.38 -24.13
CA ASP A 214 1.02 -9.73 -22.98
C ASP A 214 1.78 -10.58 -21.95
N ALA A 215 3.13 -10.46 -21.91
CA ALA A 215 3.94 -11.10 -20.90
C ALA A 215 3.42 -10.73 -19.51
N ARG A 216 3.12 -11.73 -18.67
CA ARG A 216 2.69 -11.47 -17.30
C ARG A 216 3.90 -11.47 -16.38
N ASP A 217 3.98 -10.50 -15.48
CA ASP A 217 4.95 -10.49 -14.39
C ASP A 217 4.63 -11.57 -13.35
N VAL A 218 5.53 -11.79 -12.40
CA VAL A 218 5.42 -12.88 -11.42
C VAL A 218 4.61 -12.46 -10.19
N ASP A 219 4.80 -11.23 -9.70
CA ASP A 219 4.17 -10.79 -8.44
C ASP A 219 2.72 -10.32 -8.64
N HIS A 220 2.42 -9.66 -9.73
CA HIS A 220 1.08 -9.12 -9.99
C HIS A 220 0.31 -9.88 -11.06
N GLU A 221 0.95 -10.85 -11.73
CA GLU A 221 0.38 -11.63 -12.83
C GLU A 221 -0.28 -10.76 -13.91
N SER A 222 0.25 -9.56 -14.10
CA SER A 222 -0.32 -8.49 -14.92
C SER A 222 0.51 -8.22 -16.16
N THR A 223 -0.15 -7.73 -17.22
CA THR A 223 0.48 -7.43 -18.50
C THR A 223 1.14 -6.04 -18.50
N PRO A 224 2.08 -5.74 -19.44
CA PRO A 224 2.68 -4.43 -19.55
C PRO A 224 1.65 -3.28 -19.65
N ALA A 225 0.57 -3.46 -20.43
CA ALA A 225 -0.45 -2.43 -20.61
C ALA A 225 -1.18 -2.09 -19.31
N GLN A 226 -1.42 -3.07 -18.42
CA GLN A 226 -2.07 -2.86 -17.13
C GLN A 226 -1.24 -1.99 -16.17
N TYR A 227 0.08 -2.01 -16.29
CA TYR A 227 0.99 -1.15 -15.52
C TYR A 227 1.00 0.33 -15.96
N MET A 228 0.44 0.64 -17.13
CA MET A 228 0.64 1.94 -17.79
C MET A 228 -0.54 2.90 -17.64
N LEU A 229 -1.57 2.54 -16.85
CA LEU A 229 -2.81 3.31 -16.76
C LEU A 229 -2.71 4.53 -15.86
N ARG A 230 -1.93 4.46 -14.80
CA ARG A 230 -1.69 5.55 -13.87
C ARG A 230 -0.21 5.59 -13.49
N VAL A 231 0.32 6.79 -13.35
CA VAL A 231 1.64 6.97 -12.75
C VAL A 231 1.52 6.60 -11.26
N ASP A 232 2.15 5.51 -10.85
CA ASP A 232 2.38 5.27 -9.43
C ASP A 232 3.33 6.36 -8.93
N GLN A 233 2.83 7.24 -8.06
CA GLN A 233 3.63 8.32 -7.47
C GLN A 233 4.85 7.80 -6.66
N ARG A 234 4.88 6.52 -6.35
CA ARG A 234 6.00 5.86 -5.68
C ARG A 234 7.09 5.42 -6.64
N ARG A 235 6.76 5.24 -7.93
CA ARG A 235 7.72 4.87 -8.98
C ARG A 235 8.01 6.09 -9.84
N HIS A 236 9.24 6.52 -9.85
CA HIS A 236 9.70 7.70 -10.59
C HIS A 236 9.81 7.41 -12.09
N TYR A 237 8.66 7.35 -12.77
CA TYR A 237 8.66 7.36 -14.23
C TYR A 237 8.84 8.79 -14.75
N PRO A 238 9.64 8.99 -15.79
CA PRO A 238 9.90 10.33 -16.33
C PRO A 238 8.68 10.98 -16.98
N GLN A 239 7.64 10.19 -17.32
CA GLN A 239 6.42 10.68 -17.97
C GLN A 239 5.23 9.75 -17.78
N ASP A 240 4.01 10.23 -18.08
CA ASP A 240 2.81 9.42 -18.15
C ASP A 240 2.92 8.39 -19.28
N ARG A 241 2.52 7.15 -18.99
CA ARG A 241 2.65 6.01 -19.90
C ARG A 241 1.35 5.62 -20.59
N GLN A 242 0.26 6.38 -20.46
CA GLN A 242 -1.00 6.05 -21.12
C GLN A 242 -0.88 6.02 -22.66
N GLU A 243 -0.01 6.85 -23.25
CA GLU A 243 0.26 6.78 -24.69
C GLU A 243 0.91 5.44 -25.09
N VAL A 244 1.77 4.89 -24.23
CA VAL A 244 2.36 3.57 -24.44
C VAL A 244 1.28 2.49 -24.33
N ALA A 245 0.37 2.58 -23.35
CA ALA A 245 -0.77 1.65 -23.25
C ALA A 245 -1.63 1.70 -24.51
N ARG A 246 -1.99 2.89 -25.02
CA ARG A 246 -2.75 3.05 -26.26
C ARG A 246 -2.01 2.45 -27.47
N TYR A 247 -0.68 2.63 -27.52
CA TYR A 247 0.13 2.01 -28.55
C TYR A 247 0.07 0.48 -28.47
N LEU A 248 0.23 -0.12 -27.28
CA LEU A 248 0.12 -1.57 -27.11
C LEU A 248 -1.27 -2.10 -27.51
N ILE A 249 -2.35 -1.37 -27.16
CA ILE A 249 -3.72 -1.68 -27.61
C ILE A 249 -3.82 -1.68 -29.14
N SER A 250 -3.22 -0.68 -29.80
CA SER A 250 -3.19 -0.61 -31.26
C SER A 250 -2.43 -1.77 -31.91
N ARG A 251 -1.53 -2.40 -31.13
CA ARG A 251 -0.76 -3.60 -31.53
C ARG A 251 -1.43 -4.91 -31.15
N GLY A 252 -2.61 -4.86 -30.52
CA GLY A 252 -3.45 -6.02 -30.23
C GLY A 252 -3.19 -6.70 -28.90
N CYS A 253 -2.71 -5.96 -27.87
CA CYS A 253 -2.60 -6.52 -26.52
C CYS A 253 -3.96 -6.84 -25.91
N GLU A 254 -3.97 -7.70 -24.88
CA GLU A 254 -5.15 -7.98 -24.07
C GLU A 254 -5.69 -6.69 -23.42
N THR A 255 -7.02 -6.54 -23.43
CA THR A 255 -7.71 -5.39 -22.84
C THR A 255 -8.92 -5.82 -22.03
N ASP A 256 -9.34 -5.00 -21.09
CA ASP A 256 -10.56 -5.14 -20.32
C ASP A 256 -11.32 -3.81 -20.19
N ILE A 257 -12.52 -3.85 -19.61
CA ILE A 257 -13.36 -2.66 -19.47
C ILE A 257 -12.78 -1.64 -18.46
N LEU A 258 -11.98 -2.08 -17.47
CA LEU A 258 -11.34 -1.19 -16.51
C LEU A 258 -10.23 -0.38 -17.22
N MET A 259 -9.43 -1.06 -18.06
CA MET A 259 -8.42 -0.39 -18.89
C MET A 259 -9.07 0.61 -19.84
N ALA A 260 -10.15 0.22 -20.53
CA ALA A 260 -10.89 1.10 -21.43
C ALA A 260 -11.42 2.34 -20.69
N ALA A 261 -11.97 2.16 -19.48
CA ALA A 261 -12.48 3.23 -18.65
C ALA A 261 -11.35 4.17 -18.18
N ALA A 262 -10.21 3.63 -17.76
CA ALA A 262 -9.05 4.43 -17.32
C ALA A 262 -8.45 5.27 -18.47
N LEU A 263 -8.52 4.77 -19.69
CA LEU A 263 -8.02 5.48 -20.87
C LEU A 263 -9.05 6.44 -21.50
N GLY A 264 -10.32 6.44 -21.06
CA GLY A 264 -11.38 7.22 -21.67
C GLY A 264 -11.73 6.77 -23.09
N ASP A 265 -11.50 5.50 -23.43
CA ASP A 265 -11.74 4.98 -24.77
C ASP A 265 -13.19 4.43 -24.88
N THR A 266 -14.11 5.32 -25.26
CA THR A 266 -15.55 4.98 -25.41
C THR A 266 -15.79 3.86 -26.42
N GLU A 267 -14.99 3.77 -27.47
CA GLU A 267 -15.12 2.75 -28.50
C GLU A 267 -14.68 1.37 -27.97
N LEU A 268 -13.59 1.35 -27.22
CA LEU A 268 -13.12 0.14 -26.55
C LEU A 268 -14.13 -0.33 -25.48
N VAL A 269 -14.73 0.59 -24.72
CA VAL A 269 -15.80 0.28 -23.76
C VAL A 269 -17.01 -0.36 -24.48
N ARG A 270 -17.47 0.23 -25.60
CA ARG A 270 -18.57 -0.36 -26.39
C ARG A 270 -18.23 -1.75 -26.86
N ARG A 271 -17.04 -1.97 -27.42
CA ARG A 271 -16.61 -3.30 -27.88
C ARG A 271 -16.64 -4.34 -26.76
N HIS A 272 -16.18 -3.98 -25.55
CA HIS A 272 -16.24 -4.89 -24.41
C HIS A 272 -17.69 -5.20 -24.01
N LEU A 273 -18.56 -4.19 -23.90
CA LEU A 273 -19.97 -4.35 -23.54
C LEU A 273 -20.77 -5.15 -24.59
N ASP A 274 -20.48 -4.93 -25.86
CA ASP A 274 -21.18 -5.65 -26.95
C ASP A 274 -20.72 -7.11 -27.07
N ARG A 275 -19.44 -7.39 -26.71
CA ARG A 275 -18.89 -8.73 -26.65
C ARG A 275 -19.38 -9.53 -25.45
N ASP A 276 -19.36 -8.91 -24.28
CA ASP A 276 -19.83 -9.50 -23.02
C ASP A 276 -20.46 -8.41 -22.12
N PRO A 277 -21.80 -8.28 -22.15
CA PRO A 277 -22.47 -7.30 -21.30
C PRO A 277 -22.22 -7.49 -19.80
N ASN A 278 -21.80 -8.69 -19.35
CA ASN A 278 -21.53 -8.95 -17.95
C ASN A 278 -20.22 -8.26 -17.47
N CYS A 279 -19.33 -7.89 -18.40
CA CYS A 279 -18.08 -7.16 -18.04
C CYS A 279 -18.35 -5.83 -17.34
N ILE A 280 -19.54 -5.25 -17.44
CA ILE A 280 -19.94 -4.05 -16.69
C ILE A 280 -19.88 -4.23 -15.16
N ARG A 281 -19.92 -5.48 -14.68
CA ARG A 281 -19.82 -5.84 -13.28
C ARG A 281 -18.36 -5.98 -12.80
N MET A 282 -17.41 -5.92 -13.73
CA MET A 282 -15.99 -6.08 -13.42
C MET A 282 -15.52 -5.04 -12.40
N SER A 283 -14.78 -5.52 -11.43
CA SER A 283 -14.13 -4.69 -10.43
C SER A 283 -12.72 -5.20 -10.17
N VAL A 284 -11.88 -4.36 -9.59
CA VAL A 284 -10.52 -4.73 -9.15
C VAL A 284 -10.63 -5.63 -7.92
N SER A 285 -10.85 -6.92 -8.14
CA SER A 285 -11.07 -7.91 -7.08
C SER A 285 -10.50 -9.27 -7.47
N GLN A 286 -10.35 -10.17 -6.51
CA GLN A 286 -9.92 -11.55 -6.78
C GLN A 286 -10.95 -12.38 -7.57
N GLU A 287 -12.22 -11.97 -7.57
CA GLU A 287 -13.25 -12.59 -8.40
C GLU A 287 -12.94 -12.43 -9.89
N TRP A 288 -12.45 -11.27 -10.31
CA TRP A 288 -12.14 -10.93 -11.69
C TRP A 288 -10.66 -11.12 -12.05
N PHE A 289 -9.79 -10.97 -11.07
CA PHE A 289 -8.34 -11.11 -11.21
C PHE A 289 -7.80 -12.08 -10.13
N PRO A 290 -8.15 -13.38 -10.23
CA PRO A 290 -7.74 -14.36 -9.23
C PRO A 290 -6.23 -14.59 -9.29
N LYS A 291 -5.60 -14.67 -8.12
CA LYS A 291 -4.19 -15.04 -8.00
C LYS A 291 -3.99 -16.50 -8.41
N ARG A 292 -2.98 -16.78 -9.21
CA ARG A 292 -2.51 -18.14 -9.52
C ARG A 292 -1.48 -18.62 -8.50
N ASP A 293 -0.55 -17.72 -8.12
CA ASP A 293 0.39 -17.98 -7.03
C ASP A 293 -0.14 -17.32 -5.74
N PRO A 294 -0.33 -18.08 -4.64
CA PRO A 294 -0.77 -17.50 -3.35
C PRO A 294 0.14 -16.41 -2.80
N ARG A 295 1.44 -16.42 -3.16
CA ARG A 295 2.42 -15.41 -2.75
C ARG A 295 2.27 -14.09 -3.49
N ALA A 296 1.62 -14.11 -4.67
CA ALA A 296 1.45 -12.93 -5.51
C ALA A 296 0.73 -11.79 -4.78
N GLY A 297 1.14 -10.56 -5.06
CA GLY A 297 0.52 -9.35 -4.52
C GLY A 297 -0.90 -9.07 -5.03
N GLY A 298 -1.34 -9.85 -6.06
CA GLY A 298 -2.60 -9.62 -6.77
C GLY A 298 -2.44 -8.60 -7.89
N SER A 299 -3.46 -8.49 -8.77
CA SER A 299 -3.39 -7.63 -9.95
C SER A 299 -2.82 -6.25 -9.66
N ILE A 300 -1.97 -5.76 -10.56
CA ILE A 300 -1.41 -4.39 -10.47
C ILE A 300 -2.51 -3.32 -10.42
N TYR A 301 -3.73 -3.62 -10.85
CA TYR A 301 -4.85 -2.71 -10.73
C TYR A 301 -5.17 -2.30 -9.29
N ILE A 302 -4.86 -3.14 -8.29
CA ILE A 302 -5.01 -2.78 -6.87
C ILE A 302 -4.23 -1.49 -6.58
N TRP A 303 -3.06 -1.32 -7.18
CA TRP A 303 -2.14 -0.21 -6.97
C TRP A 303 -2.35 0.96 -7.95
N THR A 304 -2.81 0.67 -9.16
CA THR A 304 -2.99 1.69 -10.21
C THR A 304 -4.41 2.26 -10.25
N LEU A 305 -5.43 1.45 -10.02
CA LEU A 305 -6.83 1.85 -10.07
C LEU A 305 -7.48 1.90 -8.68
N GLY A 306 -7.00 1.07 -7.75
CA GLY A 306 -7.54 0.92 -6.40
C GLY A 306 -8.38 -0.35 -6.25
N ALA A 307 -8.35 -0.97 -5.06
CA ALA A 307 -9.12 -2.16 -4.75
C ALA A 307 -10.64 -1.88 -4.86
N ASN A 308 -11.38 -2.86 -5.34
CA ASN A 308 -12.83 -2.85 -5.54
C ASN A 308 -13.37 -1.78 -6.52
N ARG A 309 -12.51 -1.08 -7.26
CA ARG A 309 -12.93 -0.09 -8.25
C ARG A 309 -13.64 -0.75 -9.43
N THR A 310 -14.82 -0.26 -9.76
CA THR A 310 -15.57 -0.63 -10.97
C THR A 310 -15.20 0.27 -12.14
N ALA A 311 -15.55 -0.11 -13.37
CA ALA A 311 -15.30 0.73 -14.54
C ALA A 311 -15.94 2.13 -14.42
N HIS A 312 -17.12 2.25 -13.77
CA HIS A 312 -17.76 3.54 -13.50
C HIS A 312 -16.93 4.44 -12.58
N MET A 313 -16.43 3.87 -11.47
CA MET A 313 -15.58 4.61 -10.52
C MET A 313 -14.26 5.01 -11.19
N VAL A 314 -13.67 4.10 -11.97
CA VAL A 314 -12.44 4.39 -12.72
C VAL A 314 -12.66 5.53 -13.70
N ALA A 315 -13.74 5.49 -14.51
CA ALA A 315 -14.05 6.57 -15.45
C ALA A 315 -14.16 7.93 -14.72
N ARG A 316 -14.83 8.00 -13.57
CA ARG A 316 -14.93 9.23 -12.76
C ARG A 316 -13.60 9.67 -12.17
N ASP A 317 -12.83 8.73 -11.61
CA ASP A 317 -11.52 9.02 -11.00
C ASP A 317 -10.51 9.58 -12.02
N PHE A 318 -10.66 9.21 -13.30
CA PHE A 318 -9.84 9.69 -14.41
C PHE A 318 -10.46 10.86 -15.19
N GLY A 319 -11.68 11.31 -14.82
CA GLY A 319 -12.33 12.47 -15.43
C GLY A 319 -12.98 12.21 -16.80
N HIS A 320 -13.28 10.94 -17.12
CA HIS A 320 -13.86 10.52 -18.41
C HIS A 320 -15.40 10.45 -18.32
N GLU A 321 -16.05 11.62 -18.34
CA GLU A 321 -17.49 11.71 -18.17
C GLU A 321 -18.29 11.02 -19.28
N ASP A 322 -17.84 11.06 -20.52
CA ASP A 322 -18.47 10.38 -21.66
C ASP A 322 -18.47 8.86 -21.50
N VAL A 323 -17.37 8.29 -21.01
CA VAL A 323 -17.30 6.87 -20.66
C VAL A 323 -18.21 6.56 -19.48
N PHE A 324 -18.22 7.43 -18.45
CA PHE A 324 -19.08 7.25 -17.29
C PHE A 324 -20.56 7.19 -17.69
N GLN A 325 -21.03 8.13 -18.53
CA GLN A 325 -22.42 8.14 -19.01
C GLN A 325 -22.73 6.90 -19.86
N LEU A 326 -21.84 6.52 -20.75
CA LEU A 326 -22.01 5.30 -21.55
C LEU A 326 -22.18 4.06 -20.66
N LEU A 327 -21.40 3.93 -19.60
CA LEU A 327 -21.51 2.84 -18.64
C LEU A 327 -22.85 2.92 -17.88
N MET A 328 -23.25 4.12 -17.40
CA MET A 328 -24.52 4.32 -16.69
C MET A 328 -25.72 3.90 -17.54
N ASP A 329 -25.73 4.24 -18.84
CA ASP A 329 -26.80 3.89 -19.78
C ASP A 329 -26.94 2.38 -19.96
N ARG A 330 -25.84 1.64 -19.82
CA ARG A 330 -25.80 0.18 -20.00
C ARG A 330 -25.88 -0.58 -18.67
N THR A 331 -25.91 0.12 -17.52
CA THR A 331 -25.94 -0.48 -16.18
C THR A 331 -27.25 -1.17 -15.88
N PRO A 332 -27.27 -2.47 -15.56
CA PRO A 332 -28.50 -3.17 -15.18
C PRO A 332 -29.01 -2.70 -13.81
N ASP A 333 -30.34 -2.79 -13.62
CA ASP A 333 -31.02 -2.22 -12.45
C ASP A 333 -30.53 -2.80 -11.11
N ASP A 334 -30.16 -4.06 -11.08
CA ASP A 334 -29.64 -4.72 -9.88
C ASP A 334 -28.28 -4.17 -9.42
N LEU A 335 -27.54 -3.51 -10.32
CA LEU A 335 -26.25 -2.87 -10.02
C LEU A 335 -26.40 -1.37 -9.68
N LYS A 336 -27.46 -0.72 -10.18
CA LYS A 336 -27.65 0.74 -10.02
C LYS A 336 -27.67 1.21 -8.56
N LEU A 337 -28.34 0.47 -7.68
CA LEU A 337 -28.43 0.84 -6.27
C LEU A 337 -27.05 0.80 -5.58
N ALA A 338 -26.30 -0.30 -5.77
CA ALA A 338 -24.97 -0.42 -5.20
C ALA A 338 -24.03 0.66 -5.73
N LEU A 339 -24.14 0.94 -7.03
CA LEU A 339 -23.33 1.97 -7.69
C LEU A 339 -23.66 3.38 -7.16
N ALA A 340 -24.94 3.72 -6.99
CA ALA A 340 -25.35 4.99 -6.38
C ALA A 340 -24.75 5.16 -4.98
N CYS A 341 -24.74 4.09 -4.16
CA CYS A 341 -24.08 4.10 -2.86
C CYS A 341 -22.57 4.34 -3.01
N GLU A 342 -21.88 3.57 -3.87
CA GLU A 342 -20.43 3.66 -4.08
C GLU A 342 -19.97 5.03 -4.58
N LEU A 343 -20.82 5.69 -5.38
CA LEU A 343 -20.57 7.01 -5.93
C LEU A 343 -21.01 8.16 -4.98
N GLY A 344 -21.73 7.84 -3.91
CA GLY A 344 -22.32 8.83 -3.01
C GLY A 344 -23.43 9.67 -3.68
N ASP A 345 -24.10 9.11 -4.69
CA ASP A 345 -25.21 9.77 -5.41
C ASP A 345 -26.52 9.52 -4.65
N GLU A 346 -26.77 10.40 -3.66
CA GLU A 346 -27.95 10.30 -2.79
C GLU A 346 -29.27 10.52 -3.55
N ASP A 347 -29.29 11.35 -4.58
CA ASP A 347 -30.49 11.61 -5.38
C ASP A 347 -30.90 10.34 -6.14
N THR A 348 -29.98 9.73 -6.85
CA THR A 348 -30.22 8.45 -7.54
C THR A 348 -30.54 7.34 -6.55
N PHE A 349 -29.86 7.27 -5.41
CA PHE A 349 -30.12 6.32 -4.34
C PHE A 349 -31.57 6.39 -3.84
N HIS A 350 -32.03 7.58 -3.42
CA HIS A 350 -33.39 7.78 -2.91
C HIS A 350 -34.46 7.54 -4.00
N ALA A 351 -34.24 8.04 -5.21
CA ALA A 351 -35.14 7.83 -6.34
C ALA A 351 -35.28 6.33 -6.70
N PHE A 352 -34.19 5.58 -6.60
CA PHE A 352 -34.21 4.14 -6.88
C PHE A 352 -34.95 3.35 -5.81
N LEU A 353 -34.67 3.60 -4.52
CA LEU A 353 -35.34 2.93 -3.39
C LEU A 353 -36.84 3.24 -3.33
N ALA A 354 -37.23 4.46 -3.63
CA ALA A 354 -38.64 4.84 -3.67
C ALA A 354 -39.46 4.03 -4.70
N LYS A 355 -38.81 3.67 -5.83
CA LYS A 355 -39.41 2.84 -6.87
C LYS A 355 -39.29 1.34 -6.61
N ASN A 356 -38.25 0.92 -5.89
CA ASN A 356 -37.87 -0.48 -5.72
C ASN A 356 -37.49 -0.79 -4.25
N PRO A 357 -38.42 -0.69 -3.29
CA PRO A 357 -38.09 -0.78 -1.86
C PRO A 357 -37.55 -2.15 -1.41
N ASP A 358 -37.85 -3.22 -2.15
CA ASP A 358 -37.42 -4.58 -1.82
C ASP A 358 -36.17 -5.02 -2.59
N THR A 359 -35.46 -4.12 -3.23
CA THR A 359 -34.29 -4.46 -4.06
C THR A 359 -33.24 -5.20 -3.25
N VAL A 360 -32.89 -4.73 -2.06
CA VAL A 360 -31.83 -5.32 -1.23
C VAL A 360 -32.11 -6.78 -0.88
N LYS A 361 -33.39 -7.14 -0.66
CA LYS A 361 -33.80 -8.53 -0.35
C LYS A 361 -33.53 -9.52 -1.51
N ARG A 362 -33.33 -9.00 -2.71
CA ARG A 362 -33.11 -9.78 -3.95
C ARG A 362 -31.69 -9.71 -4.48
N LEU A 363 -30.80 -9.01 -3.76
CA LEU A 363 -29.40 -8.90 -4.14
C LEU A 363 -28.71 -10.27 -4.08
N SER A 364 -27.83 -10.51 -5.02
CA SER A 364 -26.92 -11.67 -4.98
C SER A 364 -25.88 -11.51 -3.86
N GLU A 365 -25.25 -12.61 -3.45
CA GLU A 365 -24.13 -12.55 -2.50
C GLU A 365 -23.02 -11.61 -2.97
N ALA A 366 -22.70 -11.61 -4.27
CA ALA A 366 -21.72 -10.71 -4.85
C ALA A 366 -22.11 -9.23 -4.67
N ALA A 367 -23.40 -8.89 -4.84
CA ALA A 367 -23.89 -7.54 -4.59
C ALA A 367 -23.92 -7.19 -3.10
N LEU A 368 -24.22 -8.15 -2.21
CA LEU A 368 -24.16 -7.92 -0.76
C LEU A 368 -22.72 -7.66 -0.28
N ARG A 369 -21.71 -8.33 -0.86
CA ARG A 369 -20.28 -8.09 -0.56
C ARG A 369 -19.80 -6.67 -0.88
N LYS A 370 -20.59 -5.88 -1.62
CA LYS A 370 -20.28 -4.46 -1.84
C LYS A 370 -20.17 -3.67 -0.52
N LEU A 371 -20.89 -4.04 0.52
CA LEU A 371 -20.82 -3.38 1.83
C LEU A 371 -19.44 -3.53 2.49
N PRO A 372 -18.90 -4.73 2.75
CA PRO A 372 -17.54 -4.85 3.28
C PRO A 372 -16.46 -4.34 2.31
N ASN A 373 -16.66 -4.42 0.99
CA ASN A 373 -15.73 -3.88 0.00
C ASN A 373 -15.66 -2.33 0.05
N ALA A 374 -16.81 -1.66 0.25
CA ALA A 374 -16.85 -0.21 0.46
C ALA A 374 -16.12 0.19 1.75
N ALA A 375 -16.26 -0.59 2.82
CA ALA A 375 -15.56 -0.36 4.06
C ALA A 375 -14.04 -0.60 3.93
N GLN A 376 -13.61 -1.63 3.19
CA GLN A 376 -12.21 -1.89 2.85
C GLN A 376 -11.58 -0.72 2.11
N SER A 377 -12.30 -0.16 1.14
CA SER A 377 -11.88 1.03 0.38
C SER A 377 -12.03 2.34 1.15
N ASN A 378 -12.33 2.27 2.45
CA ASN A 378 -12.56 3.41 3.35
C ASN A 378 -13.65 4.40 2.86
N ASN A 379 -14.65 3.91 2.11
CA ASN A 379 -15.77 4.70 1.58
C ASN A 379 -16.94 4.75 2.59
N ALA A 380 -16.85 5.66 3.57
CA ALA A 380 -17.84 5.79 4.64
C ALA A 380 -19.24 6.17 4.12
N SER A 381 -19.32 6.96 3.05
CA SER A 381 -20.59 7.36 2.42
C SER A 381 -21.31 6.15 1.84
N ALA A 382 -20.60 5.30 1.09
CA ALA A 382 -21.18 4.08 0.55
C ALA A 382 -21.68 3.14 1.65
N VAL A 383 -20.87 2.94 2.70
CA VAL A 383 -21.25 2.11 3.85
C VAL A 383 -22.54 2.61 4.50
N ARG A 384 -22.64 3.91 4.73
CA ARG A 384 -23.85 4.52 5.30
C ARG A 384 -25.08 4.27 4.42
N LEU A 385 -25.00 4.59 3.15
CA LEU A 385 -26.12 4.43 2.20
C LEU A 385 -26.55 2.97 2.05
N MET A 386 -25.62 2.04 1.96
CA MET A 386 -25.92 0.61 1.89
C MET A 386 -26.64 0.12 3.14
N LEU A 387 -26.20 0.53 4.34
CA LEU A 387 -26.85 0.17 5.59
C LEU A 387 -28.26 0.80 5.71
N GLU A 388 -28.43 2.05 5.32
CA GLU A 388 -29.73 2.75 5.26
C GLU A 388 -30.70 2.06 4.29
N ALA A 389 -30.18 1.49 3.20
CA ALA A 389 -30.98 0.71 2.26
C ALA A 389 -31.34 -0.71 2.75
N GLY A 390 -30.73 -1.16 3.86
CA GLY A 390 -31.02 -2.45 4.48
C GLY A 390 -30.07 -3.58 4.12
N TRP A 391 -28.83 -3.29 3.64
CA TRP A 391 -27.80 -4.33 3.53
C TRP A 391 -27.55 -4.98 4.88
N PRO A 392 -27.46 -6.34 4.96
CA PRO A 392 -27.16 -7.02 6.20
C PRO A 392 -25.78 -6.59 6.74
N VAL A 393 -25.76 -6.01 7.94
CA VAL A 393 -24.57 -5.38 8.53
C VAL A 393 -23.40 -6.34 8.72
N ASP A 394 -23.68 -7.62 8.97
CA ASP A 394 -22.67 -8.67 9.21
C ASP A 394 -22.27 -9.43 7.93
N THR A 395 -22.61 -8.89 6.74
CA THR A 395 -22.21 -9.51 5.47
C THR A 395 -20.69 -9.71 5.44
N PRO A 396 -20.20 -10.95 5.26
CA PRO A 396 -18.78 -11.22 5.14
C PRO A 396 -18.29 -10.87 3.73
N GLY A 397 -17.15 -10.21 3.65
CA GLY A 397 -16.39 -9.97 2.44
C GLY A 397 -15.28 -10.99 2.24
N GLU A 398 -14.23 -10.55 1.57
CA GLU A 398 -12.98 -11.30 1.43
C GLU A 398 -12.36 -11.58 2.80
N ALA A 399 -11.69 -12.71 2.94
CA ALA A 399 -11.15 -13.20 4.22
C ALA A 399 -12.20 -13.37 5.34
N GLY A 400 -13.51 -13.29 5.03
CA GLY A 400 -14.57 -13.34 6.02
C GLY A 400 -14.71 -12.08 6.87
N ALA A 401 -14.05 -11.00 6.49
CA ALA A 401 -14.11 -9.71 7.19
C ALA A 401 -15.41 -8.96 6.88
N THR A 402 -16.06 -8.41 7.90
CA THR A 402 -17.25 -7.56 7.75
C THR A 402 -16.86 -6.09 7.58
N ALA A 403 -17.83 -5.23 7.29
CA ALA A 403 -17.62 -3.79 7.25
C ALA A 403 -17.02 -3.23 8.56
N LEU A 404 -17.41 -3.80 9.72
CA LEU A 404 -16.88 -3.36 11.01
C LEU A 404 -15.40 -3.72 11.20
N HIS A 405 -14.94 -4.88 10.70
CA HIS A 405 -13.51 -5.25 10.69
C HIS A 405 -12.68 -4.21 9.92
N TRP A 406 -13.14 -3.84 8.73
CA TRP A 406 -12.44 -2.85 7.90
C TRP A 406 -12.48 -1.44 8.49
N ALA A 407 -13.61 -1.03 9.10
CA ALA A 407 -13.67 0.24 9.84
C ALA A 407 -12.64 0.28 10.99
N GLY A 408 -12.49 -0.85 11.69
CA GLY A 408 -11.45 -1.04 12.72
C GLY A 408 -10.05 -0.93 12.15
N PHE A 409 -9.72 -1.72 11.11
CA PHE A 409 -8.41 -1.75 10.48
C PHE A 409 -7.97 -0.42 9.87
N ASN A 410 -8.93 0.34 9.31
CA ASN A 410 -8.68 1.66 8.74
C ASN A 410 -8.63 2.77 9.78
N GLY A 411 -8.97 2.50 11.04
CA GLY A 411 -9.04 3.52 12.09
C GLY A 411 -10.11 4.58 11.79
N ASN A 412 -11.20 4.20 11.11
CA ASN A 412 -12.28 5.12 10.75
C ASN A 412 -13.38 5.11 11.81
N ALA A 413 -13.25 5.99 12.80
CA ALA A 413 -14.17 6.08 13.93
C ALA A 413 -15.60 6.44 13.52
N ASP A 414 -15.79 7.30 12.52
CA ASP A 414 -17.11 7.72 12.07
C ASP A 414 -17.82 6.60 11.32
N MET A 415 -17.10 5.86 10.48
CA MET A 415 -17.62 4.66 9.84
C MET A 415 -17.98 3.59 10.89
N ALA A 416 -17.11 3.34 11.87
CA ALA A 416 -17.38 2.40 12.95
C ALA A 416 -18.64 2.79 13.72
N ARG A 417 -18.79 4.04 14.13
CA ARG A 417 -19.99 4.55 14.80
C ARG A 417 -21.25 4.42 13.94
N THR A 418 -21.11 4.63 12.62
CA THR A 418 -22.22 4.46 11.68
C THR A 418 -22.68 2.99 11.65
N ILE A 419 -21.75 2.06 11.50
CA ILE A 419 -22.05 0.61 11.47
C ILE A 419 -22.66 0.14 12.79
N LEU A 420 -22.14 0.60 13.93
CA LEU A 420 -22.59 0.23 15.26
C LEU A 420 -24.08 0.55 15.53
N ARG A 421 -24.65 1.58 14.85
CA ARG A 421 -26.11 1.88 14.93
C ARG A 421 -26.99 0.77 14.37
N PHE A 422 -26.44 -0.12 13.55
CA PHE A 422 -27.15 -1.24 12.93
C PHE A 422 -26.95 -2.56 13.68
N HIS A 423 -26.42 -2.47 14.91
CA HIS A 423 -26.24 -3.61 15.83
C HIS A 423 -25.47 -4.80 15.25
N PRO A 424 -24.24 -4.59 14.75
CA PRO A 424 -23.41 -5.67 14.22
C PRO A 424 -23.00 -6.66 15.30
N ALA A 425 -22.65 -7.89 14.88
CA ALA A 425 -22.07 -8.92 15.74
C ALA A 425 -20.62 -8.57 16.12
N LEU A 426 -20.40 -7.96 17.29
CA LEU A 426 -19.11 -7.43 17.73
C LEU A 426 -18.01 -8.49 17.84
N GLU A 427 -18.38 -9.72 18.21
CA GLU A 427 -17.45 -10.83 18.42
C GLU A 427 -17.32 -11.75 17.20
N GLN A 428 -17.92 -11.37 16.06
CA GLN A 428 -17.70 -12.11 14.82
C GLN A 428 -16.21 -12.06 14.47
N LYS A 429 -15.64 -13.23 14.16
CA LYS A 429 -14.25 -13.35 13.74
C LYS A 429 -14.14 -13.42 12.21
N SER A 430 -13.14 -12.77 11.65
CA SER A 430 -12.75 -12.97 10.26
C SER A 430 -12.26 -14.42 10.05
N ARG A 431 -12.51 -14.98 8.87
CA ARG A 431 -12.15 -16.37 8.59
C ARG A 431 -10.65 -16.60 8.49
N GLU A 432 -9.93 -15.67 7.88
CA GLU A 432 -8.50 -15.84 7.56
C GLU A 432 -7.60 -15.49 8.75
N HIS A 433 -7.96 -14.45 9.52
CA HIS A 433 -7.11 -13.94 10.61
C HIS A 433 -7.67 -14.21 12.00
N GLU A 434 -8.82 -14.89 12.11
CA GLU A 434 -9.51 -15.22 13.34
C GLU A 434 -9.68 -14.06 14.37
N GLY A 435 -9.53 -12.83 13.88
CA GLY A 435 -9.61 -11.61 14.66
C GLY A 435 -11.01 -11.00 14.65
N THR A 436 -11.43 -10.38 15.77
CA THR A 436 -12.62 -9.53 15.86
C THR A 436 -12.35 -8.14 15.28
N ALA A 437 -13.39 -7.34 15.08
CA ALA A 437 -13.23 -5.95 14.62
C ALA A 437 -12.36 -5.10 15.58
N LEU A 438 -12.46 -5.33 16.89
CA LEU A 438 -11.58 -4.69 17.86
C LEU A 438 -10.13 -5.17 17.72
N GLY A 439 -9.90 -6.46 17.51
CA GLY A 439 -8.56 -6.99 17.23
C GLY A 439 -7.94 -6.38 15.97
N TRP A 440 -8.74 -6.20 14.93
CA TRP A 440 -8.31 -5.54 13.69
C TRP A 440 -7.98 -4.05 13.90
N ALA A 441 -8.72 -3.35 14.77
CA ALA A 441 -8.43 -1.95 15.13
C ALA A 441 -7.12 -1.82 15.91
N LEU A 442 -6.87 -2.74 16.85
CA LEU A 442 -5.62 -2.79 17.61
C LEU A 442 -4.42 -3.01 16.67
N PHE A 443 -4.45 -4.06 15.85
CA PHE A 443 -3.40 -4.35 14.87
C PHE A 443 -3.23 -3.22 13.85
N GLY A 444 -4.33 -2.70 13.32
CA GLY A 444 -4.33 -1.62 12.32
C GLY A 444 -3.67 -0.34 12.82
N SER A 445 -3.74 -0.07 14.13
CA SER A 445 -3.16 1.13 14.72
C SER A 445 -1.63 1.19 14.67
N GLY A 446 -0.96 0.03 14.69
CA GLY A 446 0.49 -0.08 14.54
C GLY A 446 0.94 -0.44 13.12
N ASN A 447 0.13 -1.25 12.41
CA ASN A 447 0.55 -1.95 11.19
C ASN A 447 -0.33 -1.65 9.97
N GLY A 448 -1.48 -0.95 10.15
CA GLY A 448 -2.45 -0.72 9.09
C GLY A 448 -2.02 0.31 8.04
N TRP A 449 -2.74 0.33 6.93
CA TRP A 449 -2.48 1.25 5.82
C TRP A 449 -2.68 2.72 6.21
N HIS A 450 -3.52 2.98 7.23
CA HIS A 450 -3.86 4.31 7.73
C HIS A 450 -3.30 4.58 9.13
N ARG A 451 -2.24 3.84 9.58
CA ARG A 451 -1.66 3.99 10.93
C ARG A 451 -1.27 5.44 11.28
N ASP A 452 -0.86 6.21 10.26
CA ASP A 452 -0.42 7.61 10.45
C ASP A 452 -1.56 8.63 10.31
N THR A 453 -2.72 8.23 9.77
CA THR A 453 -3.85 9.13 9.45
C THR A 453 -5.17 8.72 10.09
N GLY A 454 -5.33 7.46 10.48
CA GLY A 454 -6.54 6.94 11.10
C GLY A 454 -6.72 7.40 12.54
N ASN A 455 -7.97 7.55 12.97
CA ASN A 455 -8.30 7.89 14.36
C ASN A 455 -8.55 6.62 15.18
N TYR A 456 -7.50 5.84 15.40
CA TYR A 456 -7.60 4.54 16.07
C TYR A 456 -8.04 4.63 17.53
N VAL A 457 -7.63 5.68 18.25
CA VAL A 457 -8.06 5.89 19.65
C VAL A 457 -9.57 5.99 19.74
N GLU A 458 -10.22 6.80 18.89
CA GLU A 458 -11.67 6.94 18.86
C GLU A 458 -12.37 5.70 18.29
N THR A 459 -11.74 5.00 17.35
CA THR A 459 -12.28 3.76 16.77
C THR A 459 -12.34 2.66 17.84
N VAL A 460 -11.24 2.43 18.56
CA VAL A 460 -11.16 1.46 19.65
C VAL A 460 -12.13 1.84 20.77
N ARG A 461 -12.21 3.12 21.13
CA ARG A 461 -13.17 3.60 22.12
C ARG A 461 -14.61 3.29 21.73
N ALA A 462 -15.02 3.60 20.51
CA ALA A 462 -16.37 3.33 20.02
C ALA A 462 -16.72 1.83 20.06
N LEU A 463 -15.77 0.96 19.72
CA LEU A 463 -15.97 -0.50 19.81
C LEU A 463 -16.11 -0.99 21.24
N LEU A 464 -15.28 -0.50 22.17
CA LEU A 464 -15.36 -0.86 23.59
C LEU A 464 -16.64 -0.34 24.23
N GLU A 465 -17.06 0.91 23.94
CA GLU A 465 -18.32 1.49 24.41
C GLU A 465 -19.55 0.73 23.88
N ALA A 466 -19.45 0.15 22.69
CA ALA A 466 -20.48 -0.73 22.14
C ALA A 466 -20.52 -2.12 22.79
N GLY A 467 -19.54 -2.46 23.61
CA GLY A 467 -19.46 -3.73 24.34
C GLY A 467 -18.54 -4.78 23.72
N ALA A 468 -17.68 -4.42 22.77
CA ALA A 468 -16.69 -5.35 22.23
C ALA A 468 -15.71 -5.82 23.32
N THR A 469 -15.40 -7.11 23.31
CA THR A 469 -14.51 -7.73 24.30
C THR A 469 -13.05 -7.51 23.94
N LEU A 470 -12.27 -6.96 24.88
CA LEU A 470 -10.83 -6.79 24.68
C LEU A 470 -10.14 -8.16 24.58
N PRO A 471 -9.36 -8.44 23.51
CA PRO A 471 -8.62 -9.69 23.40
C PRO A 471 -7.65 -9.87 24.58
N PRO A 472 -7.48 -11.09 25.13
CA PRO A 472 -6.62 -11.33 26.29
C PRO A 472 -5.15 -10.97 26.07
N HIS A 473 -4.70 -10.94 24.81
CA HIS A 473 -3.33 -10.60 24.40
C HIS A 473 -3.33 -9.35 23.51
N ALA A 474 -4.10 -8.31 23.85
CA ALA A 474 -4.25 -7.10 23.05
C ALA A 474 -2.91 -6.41 22.75
N ALA A 475 -1.94 -6.47 23.66
CA ALA A 475 -0.60 -5.89 23.46
C ALA A 475 0.24 -6.66 22.44
N ASP A 476 -0.02 -7.96 22.23
CA ASP A 476 0.72 -8.79 21.27
C ASP A 476 0.31 -8.49 19.80
N LEU A 477 -0.79 -7.75 19.63
CA LEU A 477 -1.23 -7.25 18.31
C LEU A 477 -0.44 -6.00 17.86
N ASP A 478 0.58 -5.60 18.60
CA ASP A 478 1.45 -4.45 18.31
C ASP A 478 0.67 -3.14 18.00
N PRO A 479 -0.28 -2.76 18.88
CA PRO A 479 -1.02 -1.52 18.70
C PRO A 479 -0.14 -0.30 18.94
N SER A 480 -0.50 0.85 18.36
CA SER A 480 0.21 2.10 18.57
C SER A 480 0.23 2.51 20.05
N ASP A 481 1.28 3.26 20.46
CA ASP A 481 1.42 3.75 21.84
C ASP A 481 0.16 4.48 22.32
N ALA A 482 -0.45 5.32 21.46
CA ALA A 482 -1.64 6.09 21.80
C ALA A 482 -2.85 5.19 22.10
N VAL A 483 -2.99 4.08 21.37
CA VAL A 483 -4.05 3.08 21.62
C VAL A 483 -3.75 2.30 22.89
N LEU A 484 -2.51 1.85 23.10
CA LEU A 484 -2.11 1.15 24.32
C LEU A 484 -2.36 1.97 25.59
N GLU A 485 -2.11 3.28 25.54
CA GLU A 485 -2.30 4.18 26.69
C GLU A 485 -3.78 4.36 27.09
N MET A 486 -4.71 4.14 26.18
CA MET A 486 -6.15 4.26 26.44
C MET A 486 -6.82 2.95 26.87
N LEU A 487 -6.16 1.80 26.69
CA LEU A 487 -6.71 0.51 27.10
C LEU A 487 -6.83 0.43 28.64
N PRO A 488 -7.87 -0.25 29.16
CA PRO A 488 -8.12 -0.33 30.58
C PRO A 488 -7.05 -1.11 31.37
#